data_916e38c842f99a1c8939ce71f6e4210f
#
_entry.id   916e38c842f99a1c8939ce71f6e4210f
#
_cell.length_a   1.000
_cell.length_b   1.000
_cell.length_c   1.000
_cell.angle_alpha   90.00
_cell.angle_beta   90.00
_cell.angle_gamma   90.00
#
_symmetry.space_group_name_H-M   'P 1'
#
loop_
_entity.id
_entity.type
_entity.pdbx_description
1 polymer ?
#
loop_
_entity_poly.entity_id
_entity_poly.type
_entity_poly.pdbx_seq_one_letter_code
_entity_poly.pdbx_strand_id
1 'polypeptide(L)'
;MSRTMLFIAMISFLGCLTIPSIAQDSRWGSPDDPIVKFIIAVEAKWASSSCSSQPDLKAIIADDFQGMATNGHRYDKAEAIATDPKALDRDCQLGEVKVRFFGDSIAIAYGSESRIRKAEDGKEAKRCQVWTDTWLKRNGQWQIVAAQDTVIPCP
;
A
#
# COMPACT_ATOMS: atom_id res chain seq x y z
N MET A 1 -73.27 -34.38 7.16
CA MET A 1 -72.36 -33.39 7.76
C MET A 1 -71.07 -33.40 6.97
N SER A 2 -70.91 -32.48 6.02
CA SER A 2 -69.76 -32.43 5.12
C SER A 2 -68.77 -31.34 5.65
N ARG A 3 -67.53 -31.68 5.96
CA ARG A 3 -66.48 -30.82 6.41
C ARG A 3 -65.63 -30.42 5.19
N THR A 4 -65.83 -29.17 4.73
CA THR A 4 -64.97 -28.58 3.70
C THR A 4 -63.66 -28.11 4.33
N MET A 5 -62.52 -28.75 3.95
CA MET A 5 -61.19 -28.28 4.33
C MET A 5 -60.75 -27.18 3.36
N LEU A 6 -60.51 -25.99 3.92
CA LEU A 6 -59.98 -24.85 3.21
C LEU A 6 -58.43 -24.92 3.26
N PHE A 7 -57.79 -25.22 2.11
CA PHE A 7 -56.32 -25.12 1.98
C PHE A 7 -55.92 -23.67 1.70
N ILE A 8 -55.28 -23.02 2.65
CA ILE A 8 -54.64 -21.72 2.45
C ILE A 8 -53.23 -21.96 1.89
N ALA A 9 -53.02 -21.66 0.61
CA ALA A 9 -51.71 -21.69 -0.01
C ALA A 9 -50.97 -20.42 0.38
N MET A 10 -49.93 -20.54 1.21
CA MET A 10 -49.00 -19.47 1.54
C MET A 10 -47.98 -19.36 0.40
N ILE A 11 -48.13 -18.33 -0.45
CA ILE A 11 -47.16 -18.00 -1.47
C ILE A 11 -46.07 -17.14 -0.82
N SER A 12 -44.92 -17.76 -0.52
CA SER A 12 -43.72 -17.05 -0.06
C SER A 12 -43.09 -16.32 -1.24
N PHE A 13 -43.26 -15.01 -1.30
CA PHE A 13 -42.54 -14.12 -2.23
C PHE A 13 -41.08 -13.97 -1.73
N LEU A 14 -40.17 -14.76 -2.27
CA LEU A 14 -38.73 -14.55 -2.08
C LEU A 14 -38.33 -13.35 -2.96
N GLY A 15 -38.40 -12.16 -2.39
CA GLY A 15 -37.86 -10.95 -3.03
C GLY A 15 -36.34 -11.04 -3.15
N CYS A 16 -35.85 -11.32 -4.36
CA CYS A 16 -34.43 -11.24 -4.68
C CYS A 16 -33.99 -9.78 -4.57
N LEU A 17 -33.42 -9.38 -3.43
CA LEU A 17 -32.76 -8.07 -3.26
C LEU A 17 -31.48 -8.07 -4.11
N THR A 18 -31.58 -7.57 -5.33
CA THR A 18 -30.39 -7.24 -6.13
C THR A 18 -29.70 -6.06 -5.46
N ILE A 19 -28.66 -6.35 -4.67
CA ILE A 19 -27.72 -5.33 -4.17
C ILE A 19 -27.00 -4.80 -5.42
N PRO A 20 -27.11 -3.51 -5.78
CA PRO A 20 -26.32 -2.97 -6.87
C PRO A 20 -24.85 -3.16 -6.50
N SER A 21 -24.11 -3.91 -7.31
CA SER A 21 -22.65 -3.95 -7.24
C SER A 21 -22.18 -2.55 -7.60
N ILE A 22 -21.84 -1.75 -6.59
CA ILE A 22 -21.14 -0.49 -6.79
C ILE A 22 -19.73 -0.89 -7.24
N ALA A 23 -19.52 -1.00 -8.54
CA ALA A 23 -18.20 -1.06 -9.11
C ALA A 23 -17.48 0.20 -8.61
N GLN A 24 -16.51 0.03 -7.70
CA GLN A 24 -15.77 1.14 -7.15
C GLN A 24 -14.94 1.74 -8.28
N ASP A 25 -15.34 2.94 -8.73
CA ASP A 25 -14.64 3.65 -9.79
C ASP A 25 -13.16 3.82 -9.42
N SER A 26 -12.28 3.34 -10.28
CA SER A 26 -10.85 3.53 -10.10
C SER A 26 -10.35 4.59 -11.07
N ARG A 27 -9.48 5.48 -10.59
CA ARG A 27 -8.84 6.52 -11.41
C ARG A 27 -7.35 6.62 -11.13
N TRP A 28 -6.58 6.95 -12.15
CA TRP A 28 -5.20 7.38 -11.93
C TRP A 28 -5.20 8.79 -11.33
N GLY A 29 -4.32 9.01 -10.37
CA GLY A 29 -4.12 10.31 -9.78
C GLY A 29 -3.41 11.26 -10.75
N SER A 30 -3.87 12.51 -10.80
CA SER A 30 -3.16 13.56 -11.52
C SER A 30 -1.92 13.99 -10.73
N PRO A 31 -0.80 14.36 -11.38
CA PRO A 31 0.36 14.93 -10.70
C PRO A 31 0.04 16.20 -9.89
N ASP A 32 -1.04 16.90 -10.24
CA ASP A 32 -1.49 18.09 -9.52
C ASP A 32 -2.41 17.82 -8.34
N ASP A 33 -2.92 16.59 -8.21
CA ASP A 33 -3.76 16.18 -7.08
C ASP A 33 -2.97 16.30 -5.77
N PRO A 34 -3.46 17.06 -4.76
CA PRO A 34 -2.74 17.26 -3.50
C PRO A 34 -2.50 15.95 -2.74
N ILE A 35 -3.37 14.95 -2.90
CA ILE A 35 -3.18 13.64 -2.25
C ILE A 35 -2.06 12.87 -2.95
N VAL A 36 -1.97 12.95 -4.29
CA VAL A 36 -0.84 12.36 -5.04
C VAL A 36 0.48 12.99 -4.61
N LYS A 37 0.54 14.32 -4.53
CA LYS A 37 1.74 15.04 -4.05
C LYS A 37 2.13 14.62 -2.64
N PHE A 38 1.13 14.48 -1.75
CA PHE A 38 1.36 14.00 -0.38
C PHE A 38 1.94 12.58 -0.38
N ILE A 39 1.31 11.63 -1.10
CA ILE A 39 1.78 10.24 -1.19
C ILE A 39 3.22 10.22 -1.72
N ILE A 40 3.50 10.87 -2.84
CA ILE A 40 4.85 10.90 -3.43
C ILE A 40 5.89 11.49 -2.45
N ALA A 41 5.53 12.53 -1.71
CA ALA A 41 6.43 13.12 -0.72
C ALA A 41 6.75 12.17 0.45
N VAL A 42 5.79 11.33 0.85
CA VAL A 42 6.00 10.29 1.87
C VAL A 42 6.85 9.15 1.32
N GLU A 43 6.56 8.68 0.10
CA GLU A 43 7.36 7.64 -0.55
C GLU A 43 8.83 8.09 -0.74
N ALA A 44 9.06 9.36 -1.09
CA ALA A 44 10.40 9.92 -1.16
C ALA A 44 11.14 9.88 0.18
N LYS A 45 10.44 10.17 1.28
CA LYS A 45 11.00 10.01 2.63
C LYS A 45 11.31 8.56 2.94
N TRP A 46 10.41 7.64 2.59
CA TRP A 46 10.62 6.23 2.85
C TRP A 46 11.78 5.67 2.03
N ALA A 47 11.84 5.96 0.73
CA ALA A 47 12.97 5.59 -0.14
C ALA A 47 14.32 6.12 0.40
N SER A 48 14.34 7.31 1.02
CA SER A 48 15.54 7.88 1.62
C SER A 48 15.89 7.32 3.00
N SER A 49 14.99 6.56 3.64
CA SER A 49 15.18 6.07 5.02
C SER A 49 16.40 5.16 5.17
N SER A 50 16.72 4.39 4.14
CA SER A 50 17.92 3.55 4.14
C SER A 50 19.22 4.33 3.97
N CYS A 51 19.17 5.61 3.56
CA CYS A 51 20.33 6.49 3.40
C CYS A 51 20.46 7.55 4.51
N SER A 52 19.45 7.70 5.35
CA SER A 52 19.43 8.72 6.41
C SER A 52 18.84 8.16 7.70
N SER A 53 19.34 8.64 8.83
CA SER A 53 18.90 8.18 10.15
C SER A 53 17.48 8.63 10.54
N GLN A 54 16.77 9.37 9.71
CA GLN A 54 15.46 9.92 10.08
C GLN A 54 14.52 10.20 8.88
N PRO A 55 13.56 9.35 8.57
CA PRO A 55 12.23 9.90 8.34
C PRO A 55 11.29 9.48 9.46
N ASP A 56 10.56 10.45 10.05
CA ASP A 56 9.45 10.11 10.92
C ASP A 56 8.26 9.60 10.10
N LEU A 57 8.23 8.29 9.89
CA LEU A 57 7.13 7.59 9.22
C LEU A 57 6.13 7.01 10.23
N LYS A 58 6.38 7.19 11.53
CA LYS A 58 5.60 6.56 12.60
C LYS A 58 4.09 6.89 12.54
N ALA A 59 3.73 8.10 12.15
CA ALA A 59 2.33 8.52 12.02
C ALA A 59 1.68 8.03 10.72
N ILE A 60 2.49 7.75 9.70
CA ILE A 60 2.02 7.40 8.35
C ILE A 60 1.86 5.88 8.18
N ILE A 61 2.78 5.10 8.75
CA ILE A 61 2.64 3.63 8.73
C ILE A 61 1.58 3.24 9.76
N ALA A 62 0.55 2.51 9.32
CA ALA A 62 -0.56 2.08 10.16
C ALA A 62 -0.11 1.08 11.23
N ASP A 63 -0.81 1.01 12.36
CA ASP A 63 -0.47 0.07 13.44
C ASP A 63 -0.67 -1.39 13.04
N ASP A 64 -1.57 -1.65 12.09
CA ASP A 64 -1.86 -2.96 11.48
C ASP A 64 -1.11 -3.19 10.15
N PHE A 65 -0.06 -2.42 9.90
CA PHE A 65 0.76 -2.53 8.69
C PHE A 65 1.41 -3.91 8.54
N GLN A 66 1.47 -4.39 7.30
CA GLN A 66 2.19 -5.60 6.91
C GLN A 66 3.01 -5.34 5.64
N GLY A 67 4.31 -5.50 5.71
CA GLY A 67 5.22 -5.42 4.57
C GLY A 67 5.74 -6.78 4.14
N MET A 68 6.18 -6.86 2.89
CA MET A 68 6.90 -7.99 2.32
C MET A 68 8.18 -7.51 1.67
N ALA A 69 9.31 -7.83 2.28
CA ALA A 69 10.61 -7.49 1.75
C ALA A 69 10.99 -8.35 0.53
N THR A 70 11.99 -7.92 -0.23
CA THR A 70 12.45 -8.56 -1.48
C THR A 70 12.93 -10.00 -1.32
N ASN A 71 13.24 -10.44 -0.12
CA ASN A 71 13.64 -11.81 0.22
C ASN A 71 12.48 -12.68 0.74
N GLY A 72 11.23 -12.14 0.72
CA GLY A 72 10.04 -12.82 1.24
C GLY A 72 9.84 -12.69 2.76
N HIS A 73 10.73 -11.97 3.48
CA HIS A 73 10.52 -11.67 4.89
C HIS A 73 9.30 -10.77 5.07
N ARG A 74 8.40 -11.14 5.97
CA ARG A 74 7.29 -10.29 6.40
C ARG A 74 7.74 -9.41 7.53
N TYR A 75 7.39 -8.14 7.46
CA TYR A 75 7.75 -7.18 8.51
C TYR A 75 6.55 -6.33 8.90
N ASP A 76 6.54 -5.89 10.14
CA ASP A 76 5.50 -5.04 10.72
C ASP A 76 5.94 -3.57 10.78
N LYS A 77 5.09 -2.72 11.39
CA LYS A 77 5.38 -1.30 11.59
C LYS A 77 6.67 -1.08 12.40
N ALA A 78 6.91 -1.89 13.44
CA ALA A 78 8.08 -1.70 14.30
C ALA A 78 9.37 -1.90 13.51
N GLU A 79 9.41 -2.92 12.65
CA GLU A 79 10.55 -3.15 11.76
C GLU A 79 10.63 -2.09 10.65
N ALA A 80 9.49 -1.66 10.08
CA ALA A 80 9.46 -0.66 9.02
C ALA A 80 10.02 0.70 9.44
N ILE A 81 9.87 1.08 10.72
CA ILE A 81 10.38 2.34 11.27
C ILE A 81 11.72 2.18 12.01
N ALA A 82 12.22 0.94 12.13
CA ALA A 82 13.52 0.69 12.75
C ALA A 82 14.64 1.26 11.86
N THR A 83 15.58 1.95 12.48
CA THR A 83 16.74 2.47 11.78
C THR A 83 18.00 1.82 12.35
N ASP A 84 18.85 1.27 11.47
CA ASP A 84 20.20 0.86 11.84
C ASP A 84 21.20 1.87 11.25
N PRO A 85 21.76 2.78 12.07
CA PRO A 85 22.69 3.79 11.57
C PRO A 85 23.99 3.19 11.02
N LYS A 86 24.27 1.90 11.27
CA LYS A 86 25.44 1.21 10.72
C LYS A 86 25.20 0.57 9.37
N ALA A 87 23.94 0.40 8.98
CA ALA A 87 23.54 -0.25 7.74
C ALA A 87 23.05 0.76 6.67
N LEU A 88 23.51 2.02 6.74
CA LEU A 88 23.08 3.03 5.81
C LEU A 88 23.56 2.73 4.39
N ASP A 89 22.61 2.70 3.49
CA ASP A 89 22.87 2.76 2.05
C ASP A 89 23.25 4.21 1.68
N ARG A 90 23.65 4.44 0.45
CA ARG A 90 23.91 5.79 -0.07
C ARG A 90 23.27 6.00 -1.43
N ASP A 91 23.18 7.24 -1.87
CA ASP A 91 22.64 7.63 -3.17
C ASP A 91 21.20 7.07 -3.39
N CYS A 92 20.38 7.13 -2.34
CA CYS A 92 18.98 6.74 -2.44
C CYS A 92 18.21 7.70 -3.35
N GLN A 93 17.55 7.15 -4.33
CA GLN A 93 16.76 7.90 -5.31
C GLN A 93 15.39 7.26 -5.46
N LEU A 94 14.35 8.06 -5.29
CA LEU A 94 13.01 7.68 -5.71
C LEU A 94 12.93 7.84 -7.24
N GLY A 95 12.42 6.82 -7.91
CA GLY A 95 12.14 6.87 -9.35
C GLY A 95 10.72 7.35 -9.65
N GLU A 96 10.13 6.87 -10.75
CA GLU A 96 8.74 7.19 -11.09
C GLU A 96 7.78 6.62 -10.05
N VAL A 97 6.77 7.41 -9.68
CA VAL A 97 5.66 6.98 -8.83
C VAL A 97 4.34 7.30 -9.52
N LYS A 98 3.45 6.30 -9.57
CA LYS A 98 2.07 6.45 -10.05
C LYS A 98 1.10 6.06 -8.94
N VAL A 99 0.04 6.82 -8.77
CA VAL A 99 -0.98 6.56 -7.76
C VAL A 99 -2.31 6.27 -8.42
N ARG A 100 -2.96 5.18 -8.03
CA ARG A 100 -4.30 4.81 -8.48
C ARG A 100 -5.24 4.79 -7.29
N PHE A 101 -6.34 5.52 -7.39
CA PHE A 101 -7.39 5.57 -6.39
C PHE A 101 -8.49 4.55 -6.69
N PHE A 102 -9.06 4.00 -5.63
CA PHE A 102 -10.24 3.14 -5.64
C PHE A 102 -11.26 3.75 -4.68
N GLY A 103 -12.20 4.53 -5.22
CA GLY A 103 -13.06 5.40 -4.42
C GLY A 103 -12.25 6.48 -3.66
N ASP A 104 -12.77 6.88 -2.48
CA ASP A 104 -12.24 8.02 -1.72
C ASP A 104 -11.30 7.63 -0.57
N SER A 105 -11.12 6.33 -0.34
CA SER A 105 -10.42 5.84 0.86
C SER A 105 -9.30 4.86 0.60
N ILE A 106 -9.13 4.37 -0.62
CA ILE A 106 -8.06 3.44 -0.99
C ILE A 106 -7.23 4.04 -2.11
N ALA A 107 -5.92 3.99 -1.96
CA ALA A 107 -4.98 4.29 -3.03
C ALA A 107 -3.89 3.21 -3.09
N ILE A 108 -3.41 2.94 -4.28
CA ILE A 108 -2.24 2.10 -4.51
C ILE A 108 -1.19 2.97 -5.18
N ALA A 109 -0.03 3.08 -4.56
CA ALA A 109 1.15 3.70 -5.13
C ALA A 109 2.02 2.61 -5.74
N TYR A 110 2.49 2.86 -6.96
CA TYR A 110 3.43 2.02 -7.70
C TYR A 110 4.67 2.84 -7.96
N GLY A 111 5.80 2.35 -7.55
CA GLY A 111 7.02 3.11 -7.72
C GLY A 111 8.27 2.28 -7.94
N SER A 112 9.35 2.99 -8.11
CA SER A 112 10.69 2.41 -8.21
C SER A 112 11.66 3.24 -7.39
N GLU A 113 12.76 2.62 -6.99
CA GLU A 113 13.85 3.29 -6.31
C GLU A 113 15.18 2.62 -6.59
N SER A 114 16.24 3.37 -6.37
CA SER A 114 17.60 2.83 -6.42
C SER A 114 18.46 3.38 -5.31
N ARG A 115 19.48 2.61 -4.92
CA ARG A 115 20.46 2.95 -3.90
C ARG A 115 21.77 2.22 -4.13
N ILE A 116 22.84 2.72 -3.56
CA ILE A 116 24.10 1.99 -3.47
C ILE A 116 24.13 1.28 -2.12
N ARG A 117 24.23 -0.05 -2.15
CA ARG A 117 24.30 -0.89 -0.97
C ARG A 117 25.69 -1.51 -0.84
N LYS A 118 26.22 -1.47 0.37
CA LYS A 118 27.45 -2.18 0.71
C LYS A 118 27.09 -3.61 1.17
N ALA A 119 27.68 -4.61 0.50
CA ALA A 119 27.54 -6.01 0.88
C ALA A 119 28.44 -6.34 2.08
N GLU A 120 28.24 -7.50 2.70
CA GLU A 120 29.05 -7.97 3.84
C GLU A 120 30.53 -8.10 3.50
N ASP A 121 30.89 -8.42 2.24
CA ASP A 121 32.28 -8.46 1.74
C ASP A 121 32.89 -7.08 1.51
N GLY A 122 32.15 -6.02 1.83
CA GLY A 122 32.58 -4.62 1.68
C GLY A 122 32.42 -4.03 0.30
N LYS A 123 32.02 -4.82 -0.71
CA LYS A 123 31.76 -4.32 -2.05
C LYS A 123 30.47 -3.53 -2.13
N GLU A 124 30.48 -2.49 -2.93
CA GLU A 124 29.30 -1.68 -3.19
C GLU A 124 28.69 -2.05 -4.53
N ALA A 125 27.36 -2.12 -4.56
CA ALA A 125 26.60 -2.35 -5.77
C ALA A 125 25.36 -1.48 -5.81
N LYS A 126 25.00 -1.02 -7.01
CA LYS A 126 23.70 -0.37 -7.24
C LYS A 126 22.61 -1.43 -7.11
N ARG A 127 21.60 -1.15 -6.31
CA ARG A 127 20.41 -1.97 -6.15
C ARG A 127 19.21 -1.17 -6.64
N CYS A 128 18.41 -1.79 -7.49
CA CYS A 128 17.17 -1.24 -8.02
C CYS A 128 16.00 -2.12 -7.60
N GLN A 129 14.89 -1.50 -7.28
CA GLN A 129 13.67 -2.21 -6.94
C GLN A 129 12.43 -1.46 -7.42
N VAL A 130 11.38 -2.21 -7.64
CA VAL A 130 10.01 -1.71 -7.80
C VAL A 130 9.21 -2.12 -6.59
N TRP A 131 8.20 -1.32 -6.27
CA TRP A 131 7.38 -1.56 -5.10
C TRP A 131 5.92 -1.19 -5.37
N THR A 132 5.06 -1.71 -4.50
CA THR A 132 3.62 -1.42 -4.50
C THR A 132 3.17 -1.23 -3.07
N ASP A 133 2.66 -0.05 -2.75
CA ASP A 133 2.19 0.31 -1.43
C ASP A 133 0.71 0.61 -1.44
N THR A 134 0.00 -0.01 -0.49
CA THR A 134 -1.43 0.19 -0.31
C THR A 134 -1.67 1.21 0.79
N TRP A 135 -2.40 2.25 0.41
CA TRP A 135 -2.79 3.34 1.27
C TRP A 135 -4.27 3.26 1.61
N LEU A 136 -4.60 3.49 2.86
CA LEU A 136 -5.97 3.52 3.35
C LEU A 136 -6.23 4.81 4.12
N LYS A 137 -7.33 5.48 3.80
CA LYS A 137 -7.78 6.67 4.50
C LYS A 137 -8.69 6.26 5.67
N ARG A 138 -8.21 6.50 6.90
CA ARG A 138 -8.93 6.23 8.15
C ARG A 138 -9.02 7.52 8.97
N ASN A 139 -10.20 7.85 9.46
CA ASN A 139 -10.41 9.07 10.28
C ASN A 139 -9.85 10.36 9.63
N GLY A 140 -9.97 10.46 8.30
CA GLY A 140 -9.46 11.60 7.53
C GLY A 140 -7.97 11.56 7.20
N GLN A 141 -7.20 10.60 7.72
CA GLN A 141 -5.75 10.48 7.51
C GLN A 141 -5.42 9.33 6.57
N TRP A 142 -4.49 9.57 5.64
CA TRP A 142 -3.94 8.54 4.78
C TRP A 142 -2.78 7.83 5.49
N GLN A 143 -2.83 6.50 5.52
CA GLN A 143 -1.81 5.64 6.12
C GLN A 143 -1.44 4.51 5.18
N ILE A 144 -0.18 4.09 5.20
CA ILE A 144 0.29 2.89 4.50
C ILE A 144 -0.10 1.67 5.34
N VAL A 145 -0.84 0.74 4.75
CA VAL A 145 -1.31 -0.48 5.42
C VAL A 145 -0.62 -1.74 4.91
N ALA A 146 -0.07 -1.69 3.69
CA ALA A 146 0.72 -2.80 3.14
C ALA A 146 1.76 -2.27 2.17
N ALA A 147 2.90 -2.98 2.09
CA ALA A 147 3.98 -2.70 1.17
C ALA A 147 4.56 -4.00 0.61
N GLN A 148 5.00 -3.98 -0.64
CA GLN A 148 5.71 -5.08 -1.26
C GLN A 148 6.81 -4.58 -2.17
N ASP A 149 8.02 -5.12 -1.96
CA ASP A 149 9.20 -4.80 -2.74
C ASP A 149 9.64 -5.97 -3.63
N THR A 150 10.18 -5.63 -4.80
CA THR A 150 10.79 -6.59 -5.73
C THR A 150 12.08 -6.03 -6.29
N VAL A 151 13.18 -6.76 -6.13
CA VAL A 151 14.46 -6.41 -6.75
C VAL A 151 14.37 -6.63 -8.25
N ILE A 152 14.87 -5.68 -9.01
CA ILE A 152 14.97 -5.75 -10.47
C ILE A 152 16.41 -5.46 -10.91
N PRO A 153 16.82 -5.90 -12.13
CA PRO A 153 18.04 -5.40 -12.73
C PRO A 153 18.00 -3.88 -12.83
N CYS A 154 19.13 -3.22 -12.50
CA CYS A 154 19.22 -1.79 -12.71
C CYS A 154 19.31 -1.47 -14.20
N PRO A 155 18.53 -0.50 -14.71
CA PRO A 155 18.63 -0.03 -16.09
C PRO A 155 19.94 0.69 -16.38
#